data_17f595e52dd687fbaba3c745b258a2a2
#
_entry.id   17f595e52dd687fbaba3c745b258a2a2
#
_cell.length_a   1.000
_cell.length_b   1.000
_cell.length_c   1.000
_cell.angle_alpha   90.00
_cell.angle_beta   90.00
_cell.angle_gamma   90.00
#
_symmetry.space_group_name_H-M   'P 1'
#
loop_
_entity.id
_entity.type
_entity.pdbx_description
1 polymer ?
#
loop_
_entity_poly.entity_id
_entity_poly.type
_entity_poly.pdbx_seq_one_letter_code
_entity_poly.pdbx_strand_id
1 'polypeptide(L)'
;MSRAGSSSLANKRPRLVSHKSESPATADTPKKELVSEAQQTASAPERNSYAPTALGEVVDRAARAALARFTFGFSPTALAECYLDYATHLAWSPGKQLQLLEKAVQQCARLALHARECAIRASETEPFIHPLPQDRRFVGEPWQQWPYNLIYQSFLLQQQWWHSATTGVRGVTKQHEKAIEFAARQILDVFAPSNFLLTNPELQQHTLRQGGMNFVRGAQNLLQDWERSVSGEKPVGTEAFEVGRDVAVTPGKVIYRNRLIELMQYAPATDLVRPEPILIVPAWIMKYYILDLSPQNSLVKYLTERGFTVFMISWKNPGPEYRDVGMDDYRTFGVMAALDAVTAVVPNEPVHAVGYCIGGTLLSIAAAAMARDGDERFRSISLFAAQTDFHEAGEMMLFINESQLTFLEDMMWERGLLDGSQMAGAFQLLRSNDLIWSRTLHEYFMGQRRPMIDLMAWNADTTHMPYRMHSEYLRNLYLNNDLAEGNWLVDGKTIALTDIRAPMFVVGTIRDHVSPWRSVYKIHLLAADSEITFLLTSGGHNAGIVSEPGRKNRSYQVKTKSPTDQYADPDAWAAATPRQEGSWWPEWVSWLEKRSSEPVPPPHMGAPAAGYNVLADAPGTYVLH
;
A
#
# COMPACT_ATOMS: atom_id res chain seq x y z
N MET A 1 -10.03 -61.39 24.10
CA MET A 1 -8.73 -62.06 24.18
C MET A 1 -7.69 -60.98 24.08
N SER A 2 -7.19 -60.57 25.12
CA SER A 2 -6.09 -61.04 25.99
C SER A 2 -4.81 -60.25 25.67
N ARG A 3 -4.51 -59.38 26.59
CA ARG A 3 -3.37 -59.05 27.47
C ARG A 3 -2.29 -58.19 26.81
N ALA A 4 -2.01 -57.04 27.28
CA ALA A 4 -1.41 -56.54 28.53
C ALA A 4 0.12 -56.68 28.54
N GLY A 5 0.81 -55.57 28.78
CA GLY A 5 2.24 -55.48 29.01
C GLY A 5 2.70 -54.05 29.31
N SER A 6 2.55 -53.66 30.57
CA SER A 6 3.10 -52.44 31.17
C SER A 6 4.60 -52.61 31.47
N SER A 7 5.41 -51.53 31.32
CA SER A 7 6.52 -51.29 32.23
C SER A 7 6.84 -49.80 32.34
N SER A 8 6.63 -49.32 33.53
CA SER A 8 7.10 -48.09 34.16
C SER A 8 8.62 -48.11 34.31
N LEU A 9 9.28 -47.00 34.12
CA LEU A 9 10.50 -46.66 34.84
C LEU A 9 10.57 -45.18 35.15
N ALA A 10 10.77 -44.95 36.42
CA ALA A 10 10.71 -43.74 37.18
C ALA A 10 11.97 -42.87 37.03
N ASN A 11 11.72 -41.61 37.02
CA ASN A 11 12.23 -40.48 37.82
C ASN A 11 13.59 -40.66 38.55
N LYS A 12 14.59 -39.87 38.23
CA LYS A 12 15.63 -39.42 39.20
C LYS A 12 16.12 -38.01 38.84
N ARG A 13 15.73 -37.03 39.68
CA ARG A 13 16.43 -35.77 39.87
C ARG A 13 17.66 -35.99 40.78
N PRO A 14 18.77 -35.29 40.65
CA PRO A 14 19.73 -35.10 41.73
C PRO A 14 19.56 -33.73 42.41
N ARG A 15 19.73 -33.83 43.71
CA ARG A 15 19.64 -32.79 44.73
C ARG A 15 20.86 -31.86 44.71
N LEU A 16 20.61 -30.60 45.05
CA LEU A 16 21.54 -29.59 45.57
C LEU A 16 22.22 -30.08 46.87
N VAL A 17 23.54 -29.89 46.97
CA VAL A 17 24.27 -29.90 48.24
C VAL A 17 24.97 -28.58 48.41
N SER A 18 24.58 -27.87 49.45
CA SER A 18 25.24 -26.68 49.99
C SER A 18 26.39 -27.10 50.91
N HIS A 19 27.55 -26.44 50.86
CA HIS A 19 28.47 -26.36 51.98
C HIS A 19 28.94 -24.93 52.20
N LYS A 20 28.84 -24.55 53.50
CA LYS A 20 29.25 -23.32 54.12
C LYS A 20 30.70 -23.36 54.57
N SER A 21 31.34 -22.20 54.51
CA SER A 21 32.25 -21.52 55.46
C SER A 21 33.54 -22.21 55.90
N GLU A 22 34.65 -21.51 55.77
CA GLU A 22 35.38 -20.87 56.90
C GLU A 22 36.69 -20.25 56.43
N SER A 23 36.95 -19.00 56.82
CA SER A 23 38.29 -18.38 56.86
C SER A 23 38.99 -18.76 58.17
N PRO A 24 40.32 -18.72 58.25
CA PRO A 24 40.99 -17.50 58.66
C PRO A 24 42.44 -17.26 58.15
N ALA A 25 42.78 -16.01 58.08
CA ALA A 25 43.92 -15.19 58.50
C ALA A 25 45.37 -15.64 58.38
N THR A 26 46.13 -14.68 57.93
CA THR A 26 47.43 -14.10 58.30
C THR A 26 48.66 -14.38 57.43
N ALA A 27 49.15 -13.25 56.91
CA ALA A 27 50.53 -12.73 56.84
C ALA A 27 51.65 -13.58 56.18
N ASP A 28 52.19 -13.08 55.07
CA ASP A 28 53.54 -12.51 55.02
C ASP A 28 53.91 -11.98 53.63
N THR A 29 54.45 -10.78 53.59
CA THR A 29 55.18 -10.24 52.43
C THR A 29 56.66 -10.72 52.60
N PRO A 30 57.44 -11.02 51.51
CA PRO A 30 58.17 -9.98 50.84
C PRO A 30 58.59 -10.18 49.36
N LYS A 31 59.09 -9.09 48.85
CA LYS A 31 60.11 -8.89 47.79
C LYS A 31 59.64 -8.68 46.35
N LYS A 32 59.87 -7.42 45.98
CA LYS A 32 60.04 -6.89 44.66
C LYS A 32 60.99 -7.73 43.82
N GLU A 33 60.50 -8.12 42.61
CA GLU A 33 61.36 -8.23 41.43
C GLU A 33 60.81 -7.34 40.35
N LEU A 34 61.62 -6.41 39.90
CA LEU A 34 61.42 -5.56 38.75
C LEU A 34 61.49 -6.46 37.48
N VAL A 35 60.36 -6.72 36.86
CA VAL A 35 60.33 -7.12 35.46
C VAL A 35 59.72 -5.95 34.68
N SER A 36 60.58 -5.30 33.94
CA SER A 36 60.23 -4.33 32.90
C SER A 36 59.49 -5.02 31.80
N GLU A 37 58.14 -4.97 31.83
CA GLU A 37 57.34 -5.22 30.66
C GLU A 37 56.95 -3.89 30.03
N ALA A 38 57.56 -3.63 28.90
CA ALA A 38 57.06 -2.65 27.97
C ALA A 38 55.66 -3.12 27.50
N GLN A 39 54.62 -2.73 28.24
CA GLN A 39 53.25 -2.74 27.71
C GLN A 39 53.20 -1.75 26.55
N GLN A 40 53.28 -2.26 25.34
CA GLN A 40 52.78 -1.57 24.17
C GLN A 40 51.30 -1.27 24.46
N THR A 41 51.02 -0.06 24.91
CA THR A 41 49.69 0.52 24.85
C THR A 41 49.32 0.56 23.35
N ALA A 42 48.53 -0.41 22.89
CA ALA A 42 47.81 -0.26 21.64
C ALA A 42 47.03 1.06 21.76
N SER A 43 47.48 2.07 21.06
CA SER A 43 46.76 3.33 20.95
C SER A 43 45.36 2.99 20.46
N ALA A 44 44.33 3.37 21.22
CA ALA A 44 42.96 3.33 20.74
C ALA A 44 42.95 4.05 19.40
N PRO A 45 42.25 3.51 18.37
CA PRO A 45 42.18 4.15 17.07
C PRO A 45 41.77 5.60 17.28
N GLU A 46 42.58 6.53 16.78
CA GLU A 46 42.25 7.96 16.83
C GLU A 46 40.84 8.13 16.33
N ARG A 47 39.93 8.62 17.16
CA ARG A 47 38.60 9.00 16.74
C ARG A 47 38.78 10.08 15.67
N ASN A 48 38.51 9.76 14.43
CA ASN A 48 38.48 10.73 13.37
C ASN A 48 37.70 11.96 13.82
N SER A 49 38.26 13.14 13.54
CA SER A 49 37.56 14.39 13.83
C SER A 49 36.15 14.35 13.27
N TYR A 50 35.15 14.75 14.06
CA TYR A 50 33.75 14.80 13.67
C TYR A 50 33.52 15.59 12.36
N ALA A 51 34.25 16.66 12.14
CA ALA A 51 34.11 17.56 11.00
C ALA A 51 34.40 16.89 9.64
N PRO A 52 35.50 16.13 9.41
CA PRO A 52 35.71 15.41 8.17
C PRO A 52 34.67 14.32 7.90
N THR A 53 34.19 13.64 8.96
CA THR A 53 33.15 12.61 8.83
C THR A 53 31.83 13.24 8.42
N ALA A 54 31.43 14.34 9.06
CA ALA A 54 30.19 15.07 8.72
C ALA A 54 30.25 15.67 7.30
N LEU A 55 31.41 16.19 6.86
CA LEU A 55 31.59 16.68 5.51
C LEU A 55 31.47 15.54 4.49
N GLY A 56 32.08 14.39 4.76
CA GLY A 56 31.99 13.19 3.91
C GLY A 56 30.53 12.75 3.74
N GLU A 57 29.76 12.67 4.82
CA GLU A 57 28.32 12.35 4.76
C GLU A 57 27.54 13.35 3.90
N VAL A 58 27.77 14.64 4.05
CA VAL A 58 27.08 15.65 3.24
C VAL A 58 27.41 15.51 1.75
N VAL A 59 28.68 15.25 1.42
CA VAL A 59 29.11 15.02 0.03
C VAL A 59 28.47 13.78 -0.56
N ASP A 60 28.43 12.67 0.19
CA ASP A 60 27.81 11.41 -0.26
C ASP A 60 26.31 11.58 -0.47
N ARG A 61 25.61 12.22 0.44
CA ARG A 61 24.17 12.51 0.32
C ARG A 61 23.87 13.41 -0.89
N ALA A 62 24.63 14.48 -1.06
CA ALA A 62 24.48 15.39 -2.21
C ALA A 62 24.74 14.69 -3.55
N ALA A 63 25.76 13.83 -3.62
CA ALA A 63 26.08 13.05 -4.81
C ALA A 63 24.95 12.07 -5.16
N ARG A 64 24.41 11.33 -4.16
CA ARG A 64 23.29 10.40 -4.37
C ARG A 64 21.99 11.14 -4.72
N ALA A 65 21.70 12.28 -4.08
CA ALA A 65 20.55 13.11 -4.42
C ALA A 65 20.64 13.64 -5.87
N ALA A 66 21.83 14.05 -6.33
CA ALA A 66 22.05 14.43 -7.72
C ALA A 66 21.84 13.25 -8.68
N LEU A 67 22.36 12.06 -8.33
CA LEU A 67 22.19 10.83 -9.13
C LEU A 67 20.71 10.41 -9.22
N ALA A 68 19.94 10.58 -8.16
CA ALA A 68 18.52 10.23 -8.10
C ALA A 68 17.68 10.96 -9.16
N ARG A 69 18.09 12.16 -9.58
CA ARG A 69 17.44 12.92 -10.65
C ARG A 69 17.55 12.23 -12.02
N PHE A 70 18.65 11.51 -12.26
CA PHE A 70 18.90 10.77 -13.51
C PHE A 70 18.35 9.35 -13.48
N THR A 71 18.21 8.76 -12.30
CA THR A 71 17.73 7.39 -12.12
C THR A 71 16.26 7.29 -11.74
N PHE A 72 15.53 8.40 -11.79
CA PHE A 72 14.12 8.48 -11.38
C PHE A 72 13.85 7.95 -9.96
N GLY A 73 14.82 8.12 -9.06
CA GLY A 73 14.72 7.67 -7.67
C GLY A 73 15.09 6.19 -7.44
N PHE A 74 15.52 5.46 -8.47
CA PHE A 74 16.03 4.09 -8.30
C PHE A 74 17.50 4.09 -7.92
N SER A 75 17.84 3.35 -6.87
CA SER A 75 19.23 3.12 -6.47
C SER A 75 19.96 2.25 -7.51
N PRO A 76 21.03 2.76 -8.15
CA PRO A 76 21.83 1.95 -9.06
C PRO A 76 22.47 0.74 -8.35
N THR A 77 22.80 0.88 -7.06
CA THR A 77 23.37 -0.20 -6.25
C THR A 77 22.33 -1.31 -6.07
N ALA A 78 21.10 -0.99 -5.67
CA ALA A 78 20.05 -1.99 -5.52
C ALA A 78 19.74 -2.73 -6.83
N LEU A 79 19.73 -2.03 -7.95
CA LEU A 79 19.56 -2.66 -9.28
C LEU A 79 20.73 -3.57 -9.64
N ALA A 80 21.95 -3.15 -9.36
CA ALA A 80 23.16 -3.96 -9.60
C ALA A 80 23.18 -5.21 -8.72
N GLU A 81 22.81 -5.12 -7.45
CA GLU A 81 22.70 -6.25 -6.52
C GLU A 81 21.72 -7.30 -7.05
N CYS A 82 20.51 -6.89 -7.44
CA CYS A 82 19.51 -7.79 -8.01
C CYS A 82 20.02 -8.50 -9.28
N TYR A 83 20.64 -7.72 -10.19
CA TYR A 83 21.15 -8.27 -11.45
C TYR A 83 22.31 -9.22 -11.24
N LEU A 84 23.28 -8.88 -10.39
CA LEU A 84 24.46 -9.72 -10.13
C LEU A 84 24.08 -11.01 -9.41
N ASP A 85 23.19 -10.94 -8.41
CA ASP A 85 22.68 -12.12 -7.73
C ASP A 85 22.03 -13.09 -8.74
N TYR A 86 21.11 -12.60 -9.56
CA TYR A 86 20.47 -13.39 -10.61
C TYR A 86 21.46 -13.92 -11.64
N ALA A 87 22.31 -13.07 -12.21
CA ALA A 87 23.19 -13.43 -13.33
C ALA A 87 24.25 -14.47 -12.93
N THR A 88 24.83 -14.32 -11.74
CA THR A 88 25.83 -15.26 -11.23
C THR A 88 25.21 -16.62 -10.94
N HIS A 89 24.04 -16.67 -10.26
CA HIS A 89 23.37 -17.93 -9.99
C HIS A 89 22.87 -18.63 -11.26
N LEU A 90 22.37 -17.89 -12.25
CA LEU A 90 21.98 -18.47 -13.53
C LEU A 90 23.20 -19.01 -14.28
N ALA A 91 24.34 -18.30 -14.28
CA ALA A 91 25.58 -18.75 -14.94
C ALA A 91 26.07 -20.07 -14.37
N TRP A 92 25.91 -20.30 -13.06
CA TRP A 92 26.28 -21.56 -12.40
C TRP A 92 25.15 -22.59 -12.31
N SER A 93 24.06 -22.40 -13.08
CA SER A 93 22.91 -23.31 -13.13
C SER A 93 22.74 -23.96 -14.51
N PRO A 94 23.64 -24.87 -14.94
CA PRO A 94 23.61 -25.46 -16.29
C PRO A 94 22.30 -26.23 -16.55
N GLY A 95 21.70 -26.87 -15.53
CA GLY A 95 20.42 -27.54 -15.63
C GLY A 95 19.28 -26.56 -15.98
N LYS A 96 19.27 -25.37 -15.37
CA LYS A 96 18.31 -24.31 -15.69
C LYS A 96 18.50 -23.79 -17.11
N GLN A 97 19.74 -23.58 -17.53
CA GLN A 97 20.07 -23.16 -18.90
C GLN A 97 19.58 -24.17 -19.94
N LEU A 98 19.77 -25.48 -19.69
CA LEU A 98 19.26 -26.54 -20.56
C LEU A 98 17.73 -26.54 -20.62
N GLN A 99 17.03 -26.40 -19.49
CA GLN A 99 15.58 -26.28 -19.46
C GLN A 99 15.08 -25.08 -20.27
N LEU A 100 15.77 -23.94 -20.20
CA LEU A 100 15.42 -22.75 -20.97
C LEU A 100 15.63 -22.94 -22.47
N LEU A 101 16.72 -23.61 -22.85
CA LEU A 101 16.99 -23.97 -24.24
C LEU A 101 15.93 -24.94 -24.78
N GLU A 102 15.64 -26.01 -24.04
CA GLU A 102 14.58 -26.97 -24.38
C GLU A 102 13.24 -26.27 -24.55
N LYS A 103 12.85 -25.41 -23.59
CA LYS A 103 11.62 -24.63 -23.68
C LYS A 103 11.59 -23.73 -24.93
N ALA A 104 12.71 -23.06 -25.24
CA ALA A 104 12.80 -22.22 -26.44
C ALA A 104 12.58 -23.04 -27.72
N VAL A 105 13.22 -24.20 -27.83
CA VAL A 105 13.05 -25.11 -28.98
C VAL A 105 11.60 -25.60 -29.10
N GLN A 106 11.00 -26.03 -27.97
CA GLN A 106 9.58 -26.45 -27.95
C GLN A 106 8.65 -25.31 -28.34
N GLN A 107 8.88 -24.10 -27.88
CA GLN A 107 8.06 -22.93 -28.21
C GLN A 107 8.20 -22.54 -29.68
N CYS A 108 9.41 -22.58 -30.24
CA CYS A 108 9.65 -22.36 -31.68
C CYS A 108 8.91 -23.41 -32.53
N ALA A 109 8.98 -24.70 -32.14
CA ALA A 109 8.28 -25.77 -32.83
C ALA A 109 6.74 -25.58 -32.76
N ARG A 110 6.20 -25.23 -31.61
CA ARG A 110 4.78 -24.92 -31.43
C ARG A 110 4.33 -23.75 -32.30
N LEU A 111 5.12 -22.67 -32.33
CA LEU A 111 4.82 -21.50 -33.16
C LEU A 111 4.86 -21.85 -34.66
N ALA A 112 5.83 -22.65 -35.10
CA ALA A 112 5.94 -23.10 -36.48
C ALA A 112 4.76 -23.97 -36.91
N LEU A 113 4.31 -24.89 -36.04
CA LEU A 113 3.11 -25.71 -36.28
C LEU A 113 1.85 -24.85 -36.38
N HIS A 114 1.68 -23.92 -35.48
CA HIS A 114 0.56 -22.99 -35.50
C HIS A 114 0.58 -22.08 -36.73
N ALA A 115 1.76 -21.58 -37.12
CA ALA A 115 1.91 -20.80 -38.35
C ALA A 115 1.48 -21.60 -39.60
N ARG A 116 1.84 -22.88 -39.66
CA ARG A 116 1.39 -23.79 -40.73
C ARG A 116 -0.14 -23.96 -40.71
N GLU A 117 -0.73 -24.16 -39.56
CA GLU A 117 -2.21 -24.28 -39.44
C GLU A 117 -2.92 -23.00 -39.87
N CYS A 118 -2.42 -21.84 -39.44
CA CYS A 118 -2.95 -20.53 -39.85
C CYS A 118 -2.85 -20.34 -41.39
N ALA A 119 -1.77 -20.79 -42.00
CA ALA A 119 -1.61 -20.72 -43.47
C ALA A 119 -2.57 -21.62 -44.22
N ILE A 120 -3.03 -22.72 -43.61
CA ILE A 120 -3.97 -23.69 -44.24
C ILE A 120 -5.41 -23.32 -43.95
N ARG A 121 -5.76 -22.94 -42.71
CA ARG A 121 -7.14 -22.76 -42.23
C ARG A 121 -7.58 -21.30 -42.08
N ALA A 122 -6.66 -20.35 -42.31
CA ALA A 122 -6.89 -18.91 -42.19
C ALA A 122 -7.48 -18.50 -40.80
N SER A 123 -8.68 -17.93 -40.76
CA SER A 123 -9.32 -17.37 -39.56
C SER A 123 -9.95 -18.40 -38.61
N GLU A 124 -9.97 -19.69 -38.95
CA GLU A 124 -10.60 -20.73 -38.12
C GLU A 124 -9.62 -21.41 -37.13
N THR A 125 -8.39 -20.88 -37.01
CA THR A 125 -7.38 -21.48 -36.15
C THR A 125 -7.53 -20.95 -34.73
N GLU A 126 -7.82 -21.85 -33.77
CA GLU A 126 -7.89 -21.48 -32.34
C GLU A 126 -6.51 -21.09 -31.80
N PRO A 127 -6.46 -20.12 -30.87
CA PRO A 127 -5.23 -19.76 -30.16
C PRO A 127 -4.68 -20.96 -29.37
N PHE A 128 -3.40 -21.27 -29.53
CA PHE A 128 -2.75 -22.35 -28.75
C PHE A 128 -2.24 -21.89 -27.39
N ILE A 129 -2.22 -20.56 -27.14
CA ILE A 129 -1.91 -19.95 -25.85
C ILE A 129 -2.89 -18.79 -25.61
N HIS A 130 -3.47 -18.77 -24.43
CA HIS A 130 -4.38 -17.72 -24.02
C HIS A 130 -3.66 -16.69 -23.15
N PRO A 131 -3.94 -15.38 -23.33
CA PRO A 131 -3.50 -14.35 -22.39
C PRO A 131 -4.02 -14.62 -20.98
N LEU A 132 -3.35 -14.09 -19.97
CA LEU A 132 -3.88 -14.10 -18.61
C LEU A 132 -5.26 -13.40 -18.58
N PRO A 133 -6.21 -13.79 -17.70
CA PRO A 133 -7.57 -13.23 -17.67
C PRO A 133 -7.62 -11.69 -17.50
N GLN A 134 -6.61 -11.10 -16.91
CA GLN A 134 -6.46 -9.65 -16.74
C GLN A 134 -5.84 -8.96 -17.96
N ASP A 135 -5.15 -9.68 -18.85
CA ASP A 135 -4.54 -9.13 -20.06
C ASP A 135 -5.56 -9.06 -21.19
N ARG A 136 -6.07 -7.87 -21.45
CA ARG A 136 -7.09 -7.62 -22.48
C ARG A 136 -6.54 -7.03 -23.79
N ARG A 137 -5.22 -7.00 -23.96
CA ARG A 137 -4.58 -6.37 -25.12
C ARG A 137 -4.94 -7.03 -26.45
N PHE A 138 -5.24 -8.33 -26.45
CA PHE A 138 -5.37 -9.16 -27.65
C PHE A 138 -6.75 -9.83 -27.78
N VAL A 139 -7.79 -9.25 -27.17
CA VAL A 139 -9.15 -9.85 -27.11
C VAL A 139 -9.97 -9.56 -28.37
N GLY A 140 -9.68 -8.46 -29.09
CA GLY A 140 -10.44 -8.03 -30.26
C GLY A 140 -10.36 -9.02 -31.44
N GLU A 141 -11.44 -9.10 -32.22
CA GLU A 141 -11.52 -9.94 -33.43
C GLU A 141 -10.35 -9.69 -34.42
N PRO A 142 -9.90 -8.46 -34.68
CA PRO A 142 -8.77 -8.22 -35.59
C PRO A 142 -7.47 -8.94 -35.19
N TRP A 143 -7.24 -9.18 -33.90
CA TRP A 143 -6.10 -9.93 -33.42
C TRP A 143 -6.11 -11.41 -33.78
N GLN A 144 -7.29 -11.98 -34.10
CA GLN A 144 -7.42 -13.38 -34.49
C GLN A 144 -7.11 -13.60 -35.97
N GLN A 145 -6.93 -12.52 -36.74
CA GLN A 145 -6.65 -12.60 -38.19
C GLN A 145 -5.15 -12.70 -38.47
N TRP A 146 -4.80 -13.38 -39.52
CA TRP A 146 -3.41 -13.43 -39.99
C TRP A 146 -2.95 -12.05 -40.52
N PRO A 147 -1.72 -11.58 -40.20
CA PRO A 147 -0.63 -12.23 -39.44
C PRO A 147 -0.68 -11.93 -37.93
N TYR A 148 -1.64 -11.17 -37.42
CA TYR A 148 -1.67 -10.66 -36.04
C TYR A 148 -1.84 -11.77 -35.00
N ASN A 149 -2.56 -12.84 -35.35
CA ASN A 149 -2.66 -14.04 -34.53
C ASN A 149 -1.29 -14.67 -34.25
N LEU A 150 -0.36 -14.70 -35.20
CA LEU A 150 1.00 -15.18 -34.99
C LEU A 150 1.82 -14.20 -34.17
N ILE A 151 1.67 -12.90 -34.41
CA ILE A 151 2.41 -11.85 -33.75
C ILE A 151 2.13 -11.87 -32.22
N TYR A 152 0.85 -11.85 -31.82
CA TYR A 152 0.56 -11.85 -30.38
C TYR A 152 0.83 -13.21 -29.73
N GLN A 153 0.63 -14.34 -30.43
CA GLN A 153 0.96 -15.66 -29.90
C GLN A 153 2.49 -15.80 -29.67
N SER A 154 3.31 -15.27 -30.58
CA SER A 154 4.77 -15.24 -30.39
C SER A 154 5.18 -14.38 -29.19
N PHE A 155 4.52 -13.25 -28.98
CA PHE A 155 4.74 -12.39 -27.82
C PHE A 155 4.35 -13.08 -26.50
N LEU A 156 3.21 -13.77 -26.44
CA LEU A 156 2.82 -14.55 -25.26
C LEU A 156 3.81 -15.69 -24.96
N LEU A 157 4.38 -16.33 -25.99
CA LEU A 157 5.45 -17.31 -25.78
C LEU A 157 6.72 -16.67 -25.21
N GLN A 158 7.10 -15.48 -25.69
CA GLN A 158 8.23 -14.74 -25.13
C GLN A 158 7.97 -14.39 -23.67
N GLN A 159 6.77 -13.93 -23.29
CA GLN A 159 6.42 -13.68 -21.89
C GLN A 159 6.57 -14.95 -21.04
N GLN A 160 6.09 -16.10 -21.51
CA GLN A 160 6.26 -17.36 -20.80
C GLN A 160 7.71 -17.80 -20.68
N TRP A 161 8.51 -17.55 -21.71
CA TRP A 161 9.93 -17.89 -21.70
C TRP A 161 10.67 -17.03 -20.68
N TRP A 162 10.46 -15.71 -20.73
CA TRP A 162 11.09 -14.77 -19.79
C TRP A 162 10.66 -15.02 -18.34
N HIS A 163 9.38 -15.29 -18.09
CA HIS A 163 8.93 -15.71 -16.77
C HIS A 163 9.70 -16.95 -16.28
N SER A 164 9.88 -17.95 -17.15
CA SER A 164 10.67 -19.13 -16.78
C SER A 164 12.16 -18.83 -16.65
N ALA A 165 12.70 -17.89 -17.40
CA ALA A 165 14.11 -17.48 -17.29
C ALA A 165 14.38 -16.77 -15.96
N THR A 166 13.47 -15.90 -15.54
CA THR A 166 13.64 -15.02 -14.36
C THR A 166 13.18 -15.64 -13.06
N THR A 167 12.49 -16.80 -13.08
CA THR A 167 11.97 -17.48 -11.88
C THR A 167 12.59 -18.85 -11.68
N GLY A 168 12.66 -19.30 -10.43
CA GLY A 168 13.13 -20.64 -10.08
C GLY A 168 14.62 -20.89 -10.35
N VAL A 169 15.44 -19.84 -10.35
CA VAL A 169 16.90 -19.96 -10.38
C VAL A 169 17.39 -20.23 -8.97
N ARG A 170 17.97 -21.42 -8.75
CA ARG A 170 18.38 -21.85 -7.42
C ARG A 170 19.49 -20.98 -6.85
N GLY A 171 19.29 -20.47 -5.65
CA GLY A 171 20.24 -19.62 -4.93
C GLY A 171 19.91 -18.13 -4.98
N VAL A 172 19.16 -17.67 -5.97
CA VAL A 172 18.67 -16.27 -6.03
C VAL A 172 17.72 -16.00 -4.88
N THR A 173 17.87 -14.85 -4.23
CA THR A 173 16.94 -14.43 -3.17
C THR A 173 15.56 -14.18 -3.73
N LYS A 174 14.50 -14.45 -2.94
CA LYS A 174 13.12 -14.28 -3.42
C LYS A 174 12.78 -12.84 -3.82
N GLN A 175 13.35 -11.87 -3.15
CA GLN A 175 13.17 -10.46 -3.47
C GLN A 175 13.80 -10.14 -4.84
N HIS A 176 15.07 -10.56 -5.06
CA HIS A 176 15.75 -10.34 -6.32
C HIS A 176 15.09 -11.09 -7.49
N GLU A 177 14.63 -12.33 -7.25
CA GLU A 177 13.84 -13.09 -8.24
C GLU A 177 12.62 -12.29 -8.71
N LYS A 178 11.81 -11.81 -7.77
CA LYS A 178 10.63 -11.00 -8.07
C LYS A 178 10.98 -9.67 -8.76
N ALA A 179 12.06 -9.00 -8.32
CA ALA A 179 12.50 -7.75 -8.92
C ALA A 179 12.94 -7.93 -10.38
N ILE A 180 13.70 -9.00 -10.68
CA ILE A 180 14.13 -9.33 -12.04
C ILE A 180 12.95 -9.76 -12.92
N GLU A 181 12.03 -10.56 -12.39
CA GLU A 181 10.77 -10.91 -13.09
C GLU A 181 9.97 -9.67 -13.44
N PHE A 182 9.80 -8.77 -12.49
CA PHE A 182 9.12 -7.49 -12.69
C PHE A 182 9.82 -6.65 -13.77
N ALA A 183 11.13 -6.48 -13.71
CA ALA A 183 11.91 -5.73 -14.69
C ALA A 183 11.78 -6.34 -16.10
N ALA A 184 11.86 -7.66 -16.22
CA ALA A 184 11.66 -8.36 -17.49
C ALA A 184 10.24 -8.13 -18.05
N ARG A 185 9.20 -8.17 -17.20
CA ARG A 185 7.82 -7.87 -17.58
C ARG A 185 7.69 -6.42 -18.07
N GLN A 186 8.30 -5.44 -17.39
CA GLN A 186 8.29 -4.05 -17.82
C GLN A 186 8.92 -3.87 -19.21
N ILE A 187 10.07 -4.51 -19.46
CA ILE A 187 10.72 -4.47 -20.76
C ILE A 187 9.84 -5.09 -21.86
N LEU A 188 9.24 -6.24 -21.58
CA LEU A 188 8.32 -6.89 -22.52
C LEU A 188 7.09 -6.02 -22.81
N ASP A 189 6.54 -5.35 -21.82
CA ASP A 189 5.39 -4.46 -22.00
C ASP A 189 5.73 -3.25 -22.89
N VAL A 190 6.97 -2.72 -22.84
CA VAL A 190 7.44 -1.70 -23.80
C VAL A 190 7.34 -2.21 -25.23
N PHE A 191 7.78 -3.46 -25.48
CA PHE A 191 7.82 -4.09 -26.79
C PHE A 191 6.56 -4.87 -27.16
N ALA A 192 5.47 -4.70 -26.42
CA ALA A 192 4.22 -5.38 -26.73
C ALA A 192 3.69 -5.00 -28.11
N PRO A 193 3.26 -5.97 -28.95
CA PRO A 193 2.73 -5.70 -30.29
C PRO A 193 1.57 -4.70 -30.32
N SER A 194 0.82 -4.58 -29.24
CA SER A 194 -0.26 -3.62 -29.06
C SER A 194 0.19 -2.16 -29.11
N ASN A 195 1.48 -1.88 -28.85
CA ASN A 195 2.00 -0.53 -28.74
C ASN A 195 2.44 0.09 -30.08
N PHE A 196 2.49 -0.67 -31.14
CA PHE A 196 3.05 -0.23 -32.41
C PHE A 196 2.03 -0.29 -33.55
N LEU A 197 2.01 0.74 -34.40
CA LEU A 197 1.09 0.83 -35.54
C LEU A 197 1.19 -0.39 -36.46
N LEU A 198 2.41 -0.85 -36.77
CA LEU A 198 2.61 -1.95 -37.73
C LEU A 198 2.16 -3.32 -37.23
N THR A 199 2.04 -3.49 -35.91
CA THR A 199 1.70 -4.79 -35.30
C THR A 199 0.35 -4.78 -34.58
N ASN A 200 -0.30 -3.61 -34.44
CA ASN A 200 -1.61 -3.48 -33.81
C ASN A 200 -2.73 -3.33 -34.86
N PRO A 201 -3.53 -4.38 -35.12
CA PRO A 201 -4.57 -4.34 -36.14
C PRO A 201 -5.73 -3.39 -35.80
N GLU A 202 -6.03 -3.21 -34.52
CA GLU A 202 -7.09 -2.29 -34.08
C GLU A 202 -6.69 -0.83 -34.35
N LEU A 203 -5.42 -0.48 -34.05
CA LEU A 203 -4.88 0.83 -34.34
C LEU A 203 -4.81 1.08 -35.86
N GLN A 204 -4.40 0.10 -36.64
CA GLN A 204 -4.40 0.21 -38.11
C GLN A 204 -5.80 0.47 -38.67
N GLN A 205 -6.78 -0.36 -38.29
CA GLN A 205 -8.18 -0.18 -38.73
C GLN A 205 -8.73 1.18 -38.28
N HIS A 206 -8.46 1.59 -37.06
CA HIS A 206 -8.86 2.90 -36.55
C HIS A 206 -8.23 4.03 -37.36
N THR A 207 -6.93 3.95 -37.66
CA THR A 207 -6.20 4.94 -38.46
C THR A 207 -6.76 5.04 -39.88
N LEU A 208 -7.01 3.91 -40.54
CA LEU A 208 -7.59 3.88 -41.86
C LEU A 208 -9.00 4.50 -41.89
N ARG A 209 -9.87 4.15 -40.93
CA ARG A 209 -11.21 4.72 -40.80
C ARG A 209 -11.21 6.22 -40.58
N GLN A 210 -10.20 6.74 -39.89
CA GLN A 210 -10.05 8.15 -39.55
C GLN A 210 -9.19 8.94 -40.55
N GLY A 211 -8.70 8.29 -41.63
CA GLY A 211 -7.81 8.92 -42.58
C GLY A 211 -6.54 9.53 -41.94
N GLY A 212 -6.06 8.94 -40.86
CA GLY A 212 -4.89 9.40 -40.12
C GLY A 212 -5.15 10.55 -39.12
N MET A 213 -6.37 11.08 -39.02
CA MET A 213 -6.72 12.19 -38.11
C MET A 213 -6.61 11.83 -36.63
N ASN A 214 -6.62 10.53 -36.28
CA ASN A 214 -6.32 10.06 -34.93
C ASN A 214 -4.93 10.52 -34.46
N PHE A 215 -3.90 10.49 -35.30
CA PHE A 215 -2.56 10.96 -34.95
C PHE A 215 -2.49 12.48 -34.75
N VAL A 216 -3.27 13.25 -35.52
CA VAL A 216 -3.33 14.72 -35.34
C VAL A 216 -3.94 15.04 -33.97
N ARG A 217 -5.07 14.41 -33.62
CA ARG A 217 -5.68 14.58 -32.30
C ARG A 217 -4.77 14.04 -31.17
N GLY A 218 -4.13 12.90 -31.42
CA GLY A 218 -3.19 12.31 -30.48
C GLY A 218 -2.00 13.20 -30.19
N ALA A 219 -1.42 13.83 -31.23
CA ALA A 219 -0.36 14.81 -31.07
C ALA A 219 -0.83 16.05 -30.28
N GLN A 220 -2.04 16.53 -30.54
CA GLN A 220 -2.63 17.63 -29.76
C GLN A 220 -2.79 17.24 -28.29
N ASN A 221 -3.30 16.04 -28.00
CA ASN A 221 -3.40 15.54 -26.62
C ASN A 221 -2.03 15.47 -25.93
N LEU A 222 -1.01 14.94 -26.63
CA LEU A 222 0.34 14.83 -26.11
C LEU A 222 0.96 16.20 -25.81
N LEU A 223 0.78 17.18 -26.71
CA LEU A 223 1.28 18.53 -26.52
C LEU A 223 0.61 19.23 -25.33
N GLN A 224 -0.71 19.10 -25.18
CA GLN A 224 -1.44 19.63 -24.04
C GLN A 224 -0.98 19.01 -22.71
N ASP A 225 -0.81 17.69 -22.68
CA ASP A 225 -0.36 16.99 -21.46
C ASP A 225 1.09 17.33 -21.13
N TRP A 226 1.95 17.50 -22.15
CA TRP A 226 3.33 17.94 -21.97
C TRP A 226 3.39 19.38 -21.43
N GLU A 227 2.64 20.32 -22.01
CA GLU A 227 2.56 21.72 -21.58
C GLU A 227 2.13 21.80 -20.11
N ARG A 228 1.07 21.09 -19.71
CA ARG A 228 0.61 21.06 -18.32
C ARG A 228 1.63 20.42 -17.38
N SER A 229 2.29 19.36 -17.82
CA SER A 229 3.33 18.70 -17.01
C SER A 229 4.51 19.65 -16.75
N VAL A 230 4.93 20.43 -17.74
CA VAL A 230 6.04 21.38 -17.61
C VAL A 230 5.64 22.60 -16.76
N SER A 231 4.38 23.07 -16.88
CA SER A 231 3.85 24.17 -16.06
C SER A 231 3.41 23.74 -14.65
N GLY A 232 3.46 22.46 -14.34
CA GLY A 232 3.03 21.95 -13.02
C GLY A 232 1.51 21.98 -12.83
N GLU A 233 0.74 22.05 -13.92
CA GLU A 233 -0.71 22.03 -13.89
C GLU A 233 -1.25 20.59 -13.79
N LYS A 234 -2.44 20.43 -13.21
CA LYS A 234 -3.16 19.16 -13.15
C LYS A 234 -3.56 18.67 -14.56
N PRO A 235 -3.76 17.35 -14.76
CA PRO A 235 -4.20 16.79 -16.04
C PRO A 235 -5.47 17.42 -16.59
N VAL A 236 -5.62 17.40 -17.92
CA VAL A 236 -6.81 17.93 -18.61
C VAL A 236 -8.08 17.27 -18.13
N GLY A 237 -9.10 18.07 -17.81
CA GLY A 237 -10.42 17.61 -17.34
C GLY A 237 -10.57 17.61 -15.83
N THR A 238 -9.49 17.83 -15.06
CA THR A 238 -9.58 17.99 -13.61
C THR A 238 -10.35 19.23 -13.20
N GLU A 239 -10.46 20.22 -14.07
CA GLU A 239 -11.19 21.48 -13.86
C GLU A 239 -12.70 21.27 -13.63
N ALA A 240 -13.24 20.11 -14.05
CA ALA A 240 -14.61 19.72 -13.82
C ALA A 240 -14.88 19.20 -12.40
N PHE A 241 -13.81 19.09 -11.58
CA PHE A 241 -13.88 18.49 -10.24
C PHE A 241 -13.20 19.41 -9.21
N GLU A 242 -13.75 20.60 -9.04
CA GLU A 242 -13.24 21.58 -8.07
C GLU A 242 -13.66 21.19 -6.64
N VAL A 243 -12.67 21.17 -5.75
CA VAL A 243 -12.87 20.84 -4.33
C VAL A 243 -13.76 21.89 -3.67
N GLY A 244 -14.81 21.42 -2.98
CA GLY A 244 -15.82 22.28 -2.34
C GLY A 244 -16.95 22.72 -3.27
N ARG A 245 -16.88 22.43 -4.59
CA ARG A 245 -17.95 22.69 -5.54
C ARG A 245 -18.49 21.42 -6.21
N ASP A 246 -17.63 20.55 -6.68
CA ASP A 246 -17.97 19.34 -7.44
C ASP A 246 -17.62 18.06 -6.67
N VAL A 247 -16.56 18.11 -5.87
CA VAL A 247 -16.09 17.05 -4.96
C VAL A 247 -15.86 17.62 -3.57
N ALA A 248 -15.89 16.79 -2.52
CA ALA A 248 -15.81 17.21 -1.12
C ALA A 248 -16.89 18.24 -0.74
N VAL A 249 -18.12 17.98 -1.15
CA VAL A 249 -19.23 18.93 -1.04
C VAL A 249 -20.24 18.59 0.07
N THR A 250 -20.04 17.51 0.82
CA THR A 250 -20.92 17.16 1.92
C THR A 250 -20.90 18.29 2.98
N PRO A 251 -22.04 18.87 3.34
CA PRO A 251 -22.09 20.01 4.26
C PRO A 251 -21.50 19.66 5.63
N GLY A 252 -20.75 20.58 6.20
CA GLY A 252 -20.10 20.41 7.50
C GLY A 252 -19.35 21.64 7.96
N LYS A 253 -18.68 21.54 9.09
CA LYS A 253 -17.87 22.59 9.70
C LYS A 253 -16.51 22.04 10.11
N VAL A 254 -15.45 22.83 9.93
CA VAL A 254 -14.16 22.62 10.58
C VAL A 254 -14.31 23.06 12.03
N ILE A 255 -14.12 22.16 12.96
CA ILE A 255 -14.30 22.40 14.41
C ILE A 255 -12.98 22.39 15.19
N TYR A 256 -11.91 21.93 14.56
CA TYR A 256 -10.59 21.93 15.14
C TYR A 256 -9.52 22.06 14.05
N ARG A 257 -8.42 22.72 14.39
CA ARG A 257 -7.27 22.88 13.52
C ARG A 257 -6.00 22.91 14.36
N ASN A 258 -4.99 22.17 13.92
CA ASN A 258 -3.62 22.27 14.42
C ASN A 258 -2.63 22.26 13.25
N ARG A 259 -1.33 22.14 13.53
CA ARG A 259 -0.29 22.14 12.49
C ARG A 259 -0.42 21.02 11.44
N LEU A 260 -1.07 19.87 11.75
CA LEU A 260 -1.16 18.70 10.85
C LEU A 260 -2.54 18.44 10.30
N ILE A 261 -3.61 18.82 11.02
CA ILE A 261 -4.98 18.48 10.65
C ILE A 261 -5.94 19.66 10.74
N GLU A 262 -6.97 19.61 9.92
CA GLU A 262 -8.30 20.14 10.16
C GLU A 262 -9.23 18.96 10.46
N LEU A 263 -10.07 19.09 11.48
CA LEU A 263 -11.13 18.12 11.78
C LEU A 263 -12.46 18.69 11.37
N MET A 264 -13.15 17.97 10.49
CA MET A 264 -14.49 18.31 10.03
C MET A 264 -15.53 17.53 10.82
N GLN A 265 -16.59 18.18 11.23
CA GLN A 265 -17.85 17.58 11.67
C GLN A 265 -18.89 17.82 10.57
N TYR A 266 -19.48 16.77 10.03
CA TYR A 266 -20.47 16.91 8.97
C TYR A 266 -21.86 17.20 9.54
N ALA A 267 -22.64 17.99 8.81
CA ALA A 267 -23.98 18.35 9.20
C ALA A 267 -24.90 17.10 9.20
N PRO A 268 -25.78 16.95 10.20
CA PRO A 268 -26.75 15.85 10.22
C PRO A 268 -27.70 15.97 9.03
N ALA A 269 -28.00 14.84 8.39
CA ALA A 269 -29.00 14.76 7.32
C ALA A 269 -30.34 14.19 7.80
N THR A 270 -30.43 13.83 9.08
CA THR A 270 -31.63 13.26 9.73
C THR A 270 -31.93 13.96 11.06
N ASP A 271 -33.18 13.92 11.50
CA ASP A 271 -33.62 14.53 12.76
C ASP A 271 -33.06 13.81 14.00
N LEU A 272 -32.73 12.54 13.86
CA LEU A 272 -32.15 11.71 14.91
C LEU A 272 -30.89 11.01 14.35
N VAL A 273 -29.88 10.86 15.21
CA VAL A 273 -28.59 10.19 14.86
C VAL A 273 -28.24 9.15 15.93
N ARG A 274 -27.43 8.16 15.57
CA ARG A 274 -26.82 7.24 16.54
C ARG A 274 -25.92 8.04 17.47
N PRO A 275 -25.96 7.77 18.80
CA PRO A 275 -25.15 8.54 19.76
C PRO A 275 -23.64 8.33 19.54
N GLU A 276 -23.21 7.11 19.17
CA GLU A 276 -21.79 6.81 18.91
C GLU A 276 -21.36 7.46 17.59
N PRO A 277 -20.44 8.46 17.61
CA PRO A 277 -19.99 9.13 16.39
C PRO A 277 -18.99 8.27 15.61
N ILE A 278 -18.85 8.57 14.33
CA ILE A 278 -17.84 7.97 13.45
C ILE A 278 -16.68 8.96 13.28
N LEU A 279 -15.45 8.54 13.60
CA LEU A 279 -14.20 9.27 13.27
C LEU A 279 -13.48 8.57 12.12
N ILE A 280 -13.32 9.26 11.00
CA ILE A 280 -12.62 8.76 9.82
C ILE A 280 -11.20 9.32 9.76
N VAL A 281 -10.21 8.40 9.69
CA VAL A 281 -8.78 8.67 9.52
C VAL A 281 -8.39 8.25 8.10
N PRO A 282 -8.41 9.15 7.11
CA PRO A 282 -8.02 8.84 5.75
C PRO A 282 -6.49 8.76 5.61
N ALA A 283 -6.01 8.23 4.48
CA ALA A 283 -4.60 8.33 4.13
C ALA A 283 -4.18 9.80 3.94
N TRP A 284 -2.89 10.09 4.20
CA TRP A 284 -2.29 11.43 3.95
C TRP A 284 -1.39 11.45 2.72
N ILE A 285 -1.18 10.31 2.06
CA ILE A 285 -0.46 10.21 0.77
C ILE A 285 -1.20 10.96 -0.34
N MET A 286 -2.52 11.06 -0.18
CA MET A 286 -3.46 11.73 -1.06
C MET A 286 -4.42 12.59 -0.24
N LYS A 287 -5.15 13.48 -0.88
CA LYS A 287 -6.17 14.29 -0.23
C LYS A 287 -7.28 13.41 0.40
N TYR A 288 -7.83 13.83 1.52
CA TYR A 288 -8.79 13.08 2.34
C TYR A 288 -10.07 12.67 1.61
N TYR A 289 -10.49 13.42 0.59
CA TYR A 289 -11.85 13.40 0.05
C TYR A 289 -12.18 12.22 -0.87
N ILE A 290 -11.34 11.19 -0.92
CA ILE A 290 -11.72 9.93 -1.58
C ILE A 290 -13.00 9.32 -0.99
N LEU A 291 -13.26 9.53 0.31
CA LEU A 291 -14.47 9.07 0.98
C LEU A 291 -15.61 10.11 0.95
N ASP A 292 -15.35 11.27 0.37
CA ASP A 292 -16.31 12.35 0.11
C ASP A 292 -16.10 12.90 -1.32
N LEU A 293 -16.10 12.02 -2.32
CA LEU A 293 -15.90 12.36 -3.73
C LEU A 293 -17.04 13.25 -4.26
N SER A 294 -17.62 12.89 -5.38
CA SER A 294 -18.84 13.55 -5.87
C SER A 294 -20.06 13.17 -5.03
N PRO A 295 -21.17 13.92 -5.10
CA PRO A 295 -22.39 13.63 -4.34
C PRO A 295 -22.96 12.22 -4.49
N GLN A 296 -22.64 11.54 -5.60
CA GLN A 296 -23.06 10.17 -5.88
C GLN A 296 -22.13 9.13 -5.22
N ASN A 297 -20.85 9.48 -5.04
CA ASN A 297 -19.79 8.60 -4.56
C ASN A 297 -19.30 8.95 -3.15
N SER A 298 -20.04 9.74 -2.38
CA SER A 298 -19.65 10.13 -1.03
C SER A 298 -20.11 9.10 0.00
N LEU A 299 -19.16 8.43 0.64
CA LEU A 299 -19.42 7.57 1.80
C LEU A 299 -19.86 8.40 3.00
N VAL A 300 -19.29 9.59 3.18
CA VAL A 300 -19.68 10.52 4.25
C VAL A 300 -21.14 10.91 4.14
N LYS A 301 -21.58 11.36 2.96
CA LYS A 301 -22.99 11.66 2.71
C LYS A 301 -23.87 10.44 2.97
N TYR A 302 -23.46 9.27 2.51
CA TYR A 302 -24.20 8.04 2.74
C TYR A 302 -24.40 7.73 4.23
N LEU A 303 -23.38 7.97 5.06
CA LEU A 303 -23.43 7.77 6.51
C LEU A 303 -24.33 8.82 7.20
N THR A 304 -24.21 10.10 6.84
CA THR A 304 -25.07 11.15 7.42
C THR A 304 -26.54 10.93 7.09
N GLU A 305 -26.86 10.46 5.87
CA GLU A 305 -28.21 10.07 5.45
C GLU A 305 -28.74 8.82 6.17
N ARG A 306 -27.85 8.05 6.84
CA ARG A 306 -28.18 6.87 7.66
C ARG A 306 -28.22 7.16 9.15
N GLY A 307 -28.18 8.44 9.52
CA GLY A 307 -28.30 8.89 10.90
C GLY A 307 -27.03 8.67 11.72
N PHE A 308 -25.84 8.84 11.13
CA PHE A 308 -24.61 8.88 11.89
C PHE A 308 -24.03 10.30 11.94
N THR A 309 -23.49 10.66 13.11
CA THR A 309 -22.63 11.84 13.24
C THR A 309 -21.23 11.48 12.75
N VAL A 310 -20.73 12.15 11.72
CA VAL A 310 -19.47 11.83 11.06
C VAL A 310 -18.46 12.94 11.25
N PHE A 311 -17.25 12.55 11.66
CA PHE A 311 -16.06 13.39 11.71
C PHE A 311 -15.00 12.84 10.76
N MET A 312 -14.22 13.72 10.12
CA MET A 312 -13.13 13.31 9.23
C MET A 312 -11.94 14.24 9.37
N ILE A 313 -10.76 13.63 9.41
CA ILE A 313 -9.49 14.33 9.38
C ILE A 313 -9.19 14.79 7.95
N SER A 314 -8.88 16.07 7.77
CA SER A 314 -8.23 16.61 6.56
C SER A 314 -6.76 16.88 6.90
N TRP A 315 -5.85 16.13 6.31
CA TRP A 315 -4.42 16.29 6.52
C TRP A 315 -3.88 17.49 5.75
N LYS A 316 -3.00 18.24 6.40
CA LYS A 316 -2.26 19.31 5.74
C LYS A 316 -1.25 18.72 4.76
N ASN A 317 -1.15 19.29 3.57
CA ASN A 317 -0.05 18.99 2.65
C ASN A 317 1.23 19.65 3.18
N PRO A 318 2.26 18.86 3.61
CA PRO A 318 3.42 19.38 4.31
C PRO A 318 4.39 20.07 3.34
N GLY A 319 4.99 21.18 3.79
CA GLY A 319 6.16 21.79 3.18
C GLY A 319 7.48 21.29 3.80
N PRO A 320 8.64 21.81 3.32
CA PRO A 320 9.97 21.42 3.83
C PRO A 320 10.17 21.65 5.33
N GLU A 321 9.42 22.58 5.91
CA GLU A 321 9.44 22.88 7.36
C GLU A 321 8.92 21.73 8.23
N TYR A 322 8.25 20.74 7.62
CA TYR A 322 7.74 19.54 8.29
C TYR A 322 8.73 18.37 8.26
N ARG A 323 9.97 18.55 7.77
CA ARG A 323 10.93 17.46 7.54
C ARG A 323 11.13 16.51 8.73
N ASP A 324 11.06 17.03 9.94
CA ASP A 324 11.31 16.30 11.18
C ASP A 324 10.03 15.75 11.84
N VAL A 325 8.88 15.91 11.19
CA VAL A 325 7.61 15.33 11.62
C VAL A 325 7.62 13.84 11.34
N GLY A 326 7.43 13.01 12.36
CA GLY A 326 7.47 11.55 12.29
C GLY A 326 6.08 10.91 12.39
N MET A 327 6.05 9.56 12.36
CA MET A 327 4.81 8.78 12.47
C MET A 327 4.07 9.02 13.79
N ASP A 328 4.81 9.21 14.89
CA ASP A 328 4.20 9.48 16.20
C ASP A 328 3.56 10.86 16.28
N ASP A 329 4.08 11.86 15.55
CA ASP A 329 3.41 13.16 15.40
C ASP A 329 2.06 13.01 14.68
N TYR A 330 1.97 12.17 13.63
CA TYR A 330 0.71 11.88 12.95
C TYR A 330 -0.29 11.16 13.87
N ARG A 331 0.18 10.26 14.73
CA ARG A 331 -0.64 9.64 15.77
C ARG A 331 -1.15 10.67 16.76
N THR A 332 -0.25 11.46 17.34
CA THR A 332 -0.56 12.37 18.46
C THR A 332 -1.34 13.60 18.02
N PHE A 333 -0.83 14.35 17.02
CA PHE A 333 -1.49 15.57 16.52
C PHE A 333 -2.58 15.29 15.47
N GLY A 334 -2.63 14.06 14.95
CA GLY A 334 -3.67 13.60 14.04
C GLY A 334 -4.77 12.84 14.78
N VAL A 335 -4.57 11.53 14.97
CA VAL A 335 -5.61 10.62 15.47
C VAL A 335 -6.06 10.97 16.89
N MET A 336 -5.12 11.14 17.84
CA MET A 336 -5.45 11.39 19.24
C MET A 336 -6.09 12.77 19.41
N ALA A 337 -5.54 13.81 18.78
CA ALA A 337 -6.11 15.16 18.83
C ALA A 337 -7.52 15.22 18.20
N ALA A 338 -7.76 14.47 17.12
CA ALA A 338 -9.09 14.34 16.55
C ALA A 338 -10.05 13.61 17.48
N LEU A 339 -9.62 12.51 18.11
CA LEU A 339 -10.42 11.76 19.08
C LEU A 339 -10.79 12.62 20.29
N ASP A 340 -9.87 13.43 20.80
CA ASP A 340 -10.14 14.37 21.91
C ASP A 340 -11.21 15.39 21.53
N ALA A 341 -11.16 15.93 20.31
CA ALA A 341 -12.16 16.86 19.81
C ALA A 341 -13.54 16.18 19.63
N VAL A 342 -13.58 14.95 19.08
CA VAL A 342 -14.81 14.18 18.91
C VAL A 342 -15.47 13.89 20.27
N THR A 343 -14.70 13.43 21.26
CA THR A 343 -15.22 13.15 22.61
C THR A 343 -15.62 14.40 23.38
N ALA A 344 -15.11 15.58 23.02
CA ALA A 344 -15.59 16.85 23.55
C ALA A 344 -16.94 17.28 22.94
N VAL A 345 -17.18 16.97 21.65
CA VAL A 345 -18.48 17.25 20.98
C VAL A 345 -19.55 16.25 21.38
N VAL A 346 -19.17 14.98 21.52
CA VAL A 346 -20.09 13.89 21.90
C VAL A 346 -19.55 13.24 23.18
N PRO A 347 -19.78 13.86 24.35
CA PRO A 347 -19.22 13.35 25.60
C PRO A 347 -19.91 12.06 26.04
N ASN A 348 -19.12 11.19 26.68
CA ASN A 348 -19.54 9.91 27.26
C ASN A 348 -19.95 8.82 26.24
N GLU A 349 -19.85 9.06 24.96
CA GLU A 349 -20.12 8.05 23.94
C GLU A 349 -18.83 7.52 23.33
N PRO A 350 -18.68 6.20 23.19
CA PRO A 350 -17.53 5.63 22.53
C PRO A 350 -17.62 5.80 21.01
N VAL A 351 -16.48 5.87 20.34
CA VAL A 351 -16.33 6.27 18.93
C VAL A 351 -16.17 5.06 18.02
N HIS A 352 -16.90 5.02 16.92
CA HIS A 352 -16.62 4.14 15.79
C HIS A 352 -15.44 4.72 14.98
N ALA A 353 -14.26 4.13 15.12
CA ALA A 353 -13.08 4.60 14.41
C ALA A 353 -12.94 3.90 13.04
N VAL A 354 -12.64 4.66 12.00
CA VAL A 354 -12.51 4.17 10.61
C VAL A 354 -11.17 4.62 10.05
N GLY A 355 -10.36 3.69 9.57
CA GLY A 355 -9.08 4.00 8.92
C GLY A 355 -9.03 3.50 7.48
N TYR A 356 -8.60 4.35 6.55
CA TYR A 356 -8.42 3.99 5.16
C TYR A 356 -6.94 3.98 4.77
N CYS A 357 -6.48 2.87 4.15
CA CYS A 357 -5.11 2.69 3.66
C CYS A 357 -4.09 2.90 4.81
N ILE A 358 -3.04 3.71 4.63
CA ILE A 358 -2.07 4.05 5.69
C ILE A 358 -2.73 4.73 6.91
N GLY A 359 -3.84 5.43 6.74
CA GLY A 359 -4.64 5.96 7.86
C GLY A 359 -5.19 4.85 8.75
N GLY A 360 -5.53 3.68 8.16
CA GLY A 360 -5.92 2.49 8.92
C GLY A 360 -4.75 1.83 9.64
N THR A 361 -3.56 1.82 9.06
CA THR A 361 -2.33 1.37 9.74
C THR A 361 -2.03 2.25 10.95
N LEU A 362 -2.09 3.58 10.78
CA LEU A 362 -1.91 4.54 11.87
C LEU A 362 -2.98 4.40 12.96
N LEU A 363 -4.23 4.19 12.56
CA LEU A 363 -5.32 3.93 13.50
C LEU A 363 -5.08 2.64 14.30
N SER A 364 -4.56 1.59 13.66
CA SER A 364 -4.22 0.34 14.34
C SER A 364 -3.10 0.52 15.36
N ILE A 365 -2.09 1.35 15.06
CA ILE A 365 -1.03 1.75 15.99
C ILE A 365 -1.63 2.51 17.19
N ALA A 366 -2.49 3.50 16.92
CA ALA A 366 -3.15 4.27 17.96
C ALA A 366 -4.02 3.38 18.85
N ALA A 367 -4.84 2.50 18.26
CA ALA A 367 -5.71 1.58 18.98
C ALA A 367 -4.96 0.59 19.85
N ALA A 368 -3.83 0.05 19.39
CA ALA A 368 -2.98 -0.84 20.18
C ALA A 368 -2.33 -0.10 21.37
N ALA A 369 -1.87 1.15 21.17
CA ALA A 369 -1.35 1.98 22.24
C ALA A 369 -2.44 2.33 23.29
N MET A 370 -3.63 2.71 22.84
CA MET A 370 -4.79 2.97 23.69
C MET A 370 -5.17 1.74 24.52
N ALA A 371 -5.24 0.57 23.88
CA ALA A 371 -5.58 -0.69 24.56
C ALA A 371 -4.54 -1.06 25.63
N ARG A 372 -3.23 -0.94 25.32
CA ARG A 372 -2.13 -1.12 26.28
C ARG A 372 -2.28 -0.19 27.51
N ASP A 373 -2.69 1.05 27.28
CA ASP A 373 -2.77 2.09 28.31
C ASP A 373 -4.16 2.18 28.97
N GLY A 374 -5.11 1.30 28.60
CA GLY A 374 -6.46 1.22 29.18
C GLY A 374 -7.43 2.31 28.70
N ASP A 375 -7.20 2.90 27.54
CA ASP A 375 -8.11 3.87 26.91
C ASP A 375 -9.15 3.12 26.05
N GLU A 376 -10.38 3.10 26.48
CA GLU A 376 -11.50 2.34 25.89
C GLU A 376 -12.45 3.21 25.04
N ARG A 377 -12.00 4.39 24.58
CA ARG A 377 -12.86 5.30 23.80
C ARG A 377 -13.32 4.76 22.45
N PHE A 378 -12.71 3.70 21.91
CA PHE A 378 -13.15 3.09 20.65
C PHE A 378 -14.25 2.04 20.87
N ARG A 379 -15.44 2.29 20.32
CA ARG A 379 -16.55 1.33 20.26
C ARG A 379 -16.26 0.18 19.30
N SER A 380 -15.70 0.51 18.15
CA SER A 380 -15.31 -0.42 17.12
C SER A 380 -14.26 0.19 16.20
N ILE A 381 -13.54 -0.65 15.45
CA ILE A 381 -12.50 -0.24 14.50
C ILE A 381 -12.87 -0.80 13.14
N SER A 382 -12.94 0.07 12.12
CA SER A 382 -13.12 -0.33 10.72
C SER A 382 -11.84 -0.02 9.94
N LEU A 383 -11.29 -1.01 9.22
CA LEU A 383 -10.06 -0.88 8.43
C LEU A 383 -10.36 -1.13 6.96
N PHE A 384 -10.18 -0.12 6.11
CA PHE A 384 -10.46 -0.21 4.68
C PHE A 384 -9.16 -0.25 3.89
N ALA A 385 -8.87 -1.38 3.24
CA ALA A 385 -7.66 -1.61 2.46
C ALA A 385 -6.38 -1.20 3.23
N ALA A 386 -6.32 -1.52 4.52
CA ALA A 386 -5.23 -1.18 5.43
C ALA A 386 -4.44 -2.41 5.83
N GLN A 387 -3.13 -2.32 5.75
CA GLN A 387 -2.21 -3.39 6.16
C GLN A 387 -1.73 -3.17 7.58
N THR A 388 -1.57 -4.27 8.31
CA THR A 388 -0.94 -4.33 9.63
C THR A 388 0.24 -5.31 9.67
N ASP A 389 0.40 -6.09 8.60
CA ASP A 389 1.55 -6.96 8.32
C ASP A 389 2.05 -6.66 6.90
N PHE A 390 3.34 -6.35 6.77
CA PHE A 390 3.96 -5.90 5.53
C PHE A 390 4.87 -6.96 4.87
N HIS A 391 4.95 -8.19 5.38
CA HIS A 391 5.76 -9.28 4.76
C HIS A 391 5.36 -9.57 3.31
N GLU A 392 4.10 -9.37 2.96
CA GLU A 392 3.55 -9.61 1.63
C GLU A 392 2.83 -8.38 1.09
N ALA A 393 3.43 -7.21 1.28
CA ALA A 393 2.86 -5.91 0.91
C ALA A 393 2.90 -5.62 -0.62
N GLY A 394 2.78 -6.67 -1.43
CA GLY A 394 2.65 -6.55 -2.87
C GLY A 394 3.92 -6.14 -3.62
N GLU A 395 3.74 -5.54 -4.77
CA GLU A 395 4.86 -5.17 -5.67
C GLU A 395 5.73 -4.04 -5.11
N MET A 396 5.23 -3.24 -4.14
CA MET A 396 6.04 -2.23 -3.45
C MET A 396 7.27 -2.84 -2.76
N MET A 397 7.16 -4.07 -2.25
CA MET A 397 8.28 -4.78 -1.62
C MET A 397 9.48 -5.01 -2.53
N LEU A 398 9.30 -4.95 -3.86
CA LEU A 398 10.40 -5.11 -4.82
C LEU A 398 11.46 -4.02 -4.70
N PHE A 399 11.05 -2.84 -4.23
CA PHE A 399 11.87 -1.65 -4.11
C PHE A 399 12.28 -1.34 -2.66
N ILE A 400 11.98 -2.23 -1.72
CA ILE A 400 12.29 -2.01 -0.30
C ILE A 400 13.50 -2.86 0.10
N ASN A 401 14.66 -2.21 0.17
CA ASN A 401 15.90 -2.73 0.73
C ASN A 401 16.76 -1.57 1.24
N GLU A 402 17.82 -1.85 2.00
CA GLU A 402 18.66 -0.82 2.60
C GLU A 402 19.27 0.14 1.56
N SER A 403 19.76 -0.38 0.43
CA SER A 403 20.36 0.43 -0.64
C SER A 403 19.37 1.41 -1.24
N GLN A 404 18.12 0.96 -1.47
CA GLN A 404 17.06 1.81 -2.04
C GLN A 404 16.54 2.83 -1.01
N LEU A 405 16.33 2.40 0.25
CA LEU A 405 15.84 3.30 1.28
C LEU A 405 16.85 4.42 1.57
N THR A 406 18.12 4.07 1.77
CA THR A 406 19.18 5.07 1.97
C THR A 406 19.26 6.06 0.81
N PHE A 407 19.08 5.56 -0.43
CA PHE A 407 19.09 6.42 -1.61
C PHE A 407 17.90 7.39 -1.64
N LEU A 408 16.70 6.93 -1.27
CA LEU A 408 15.51 7.78 -1.13
C LEU A 408 15.66 8.78 0.03
N GLU A 409 16.23 8.36 1.15
CA GLU A 409 16.51 9.22 2.29
C GLU A 409 17.47 10.35 1.91
N ASP A 410 18.55 10.06 1.19
CA ASP A 410 19.49 11.07 0.73
C ASP A 410 18.84 12.06 -0.26
N MET A 411 17.95 11.58 -1.14
CA MET A 411 17.16 12.43 -2.03
C MET A 411 16.19 13.34 -1.27
N MET A 412 15.48 12.81 -0.28
CA MET A 412 14.54 13.56 0.56
C MET A 412 15.27 14.49 1.53
N TRP A 413 16.50 14.16 1.95
CA TRP A 413 17.30 14.97 2.87
C TRP A 413 17.54 16.37 2.34
N GLU A 414 17.80 16.51 1.04
CA GLU A 414 18.00 17.81 0.37
C GLU A 414 16.72 18.68 0.42
N ARG A 415 15.55 18.05 0.16
CA ARG A 415 14.27 18.75 0.02
C ARG A 415 13.43 18.83 1.30
N GLY A 416 13.70 17.98 2.28
CA GLY A 416 12.93 17.84 3.50
C GLY A 416 11.62 17.04 3.35
N LEU A 417 11.31 16.57 2.14
CA LEU A 417 10.07 15.83 1.84
C LEU A 417 10.24 14.93 0.61
N LEU A 418 9.34 13.96 0.46
CA LEU A 418 9.08 13.27 -0.80
C LEU A 418 8.00 14.03 -1.57
N ASP A 419 8.31 14.35 -2.82
CA ASP A 419 7.37 15.05 -3.70
C ASP A 419 6.23 14.12 -4.14
N GLY A 420 5.01 14.66 -4.22
CA GLY A 420 3.83 13.90 -4.64
C GLY A 420 3.95 13.32 -6.05
N SER A 421 4.65 14.00 -6.96
CA SER A 421 4.90 13.51 -8.32
C SER A 421 5.80 12.26 -8.36
N GLN A 422 6.76 12.16 -7.44
CA GLN A 422 7.64 10.99 -7.31
C GLN A 422 6.85 9.77 -6.79
N MET A 423 5.97 9.98 -5.82
CA MET A 423 5.07 8.94 -5.32
C MET A 423 4.12 8.46 -6.42
N ALA A 424 3.49 9.39 -7.15
CA ALA A 424 2.61 9.07 -8.28
C ALA A 424 3.35 8.28 -9.37
N GLY A 425 4.61 8.65 -9.67
CA GLY A 425 5.47 7.94 -10.62
C GLY A 425 5.75 6.48 -10.21
N ALA A 426 6.02 6.23 -8.93
CA ALA A 426 6.21 4.87 -8.42
C ALA A 426 4.95 4.01 -8.61
N PHE A 427 3.76 4.52 -8.27
CA PHE A 427 2.49 3.81 -8.50
C PHE A 427 2.19 3.58 -9.99
N GLN A 428 2.51 4.53 -10.87
CA GLN A 428 2.35 4.36 -12.32
C GLN A 428 3.25 3.25 -12.86
N LEU A 429 4.48 3.15 -12.38
CA LEU A 429 5.42 2.12 -12.80
C LEU A 429 4.93 0.71 -12.41
N LEU A 430 4.37 0.55 -11.21
CA LEU A 430 3.81 -0.73 -10.77
C LEU A 430 2.68 -1.24 -11.69
N ARG A 431 1.97 -0.35 -12.35
CA ARG A 431 0.85 -0.65 -13.27
C ARG A 431 1.07 -0.06 -14.66
N SER A 432 2.31 -0.14 -15.17
CA SER A 432 2.72 0.51 -16.41
C SER A 432 1.85 0.14 -17.63
N ASN A 433 1.44 -1.13 -17.75
CA ASN A 433 0.56 -1.55 -18.84
C ASN A 433 -0.79 -0.81 -18.81
N ASP A 434 -1.42 -0.70 -17.65
CA ASP A 434 -2.73 -0.08 -17.51
C ASP A 434 -2.67 1.45 -17.51
N LEU A 435 -1.67 2.03 -16.85
CA LEU A 435 -1.59 3.48 -16.58
C LEU A 435 -0.72 4.22 -17.60
N ILE A 436 0.27 3.57 -18.20
CA ILE A 436 1.16 4.19 -19.18
C ILE A 436 0.80 3.72 -20.59
N TRP A 437 0.95 2.43 -20.90
CA TRP A 437 0.83 1.93 -22.26
C TRP A 437 -0.58 1.97 -22.80
N SER A 438 -1.59 1.57 -22.01
CA SER A 438 -3.00 1.67 -22.40
C SER A 438 -3.42 3.13 -22.63
N ARG A 439 -2.96 4.05 -21.78
CA ARG A 439 -3.21 5.49 -21.97
C ARG A 439 -2.55 6.00 -23.24
N THR A 440 -1.26 5.71 -23.45
CA THR A 440 -0.51 6.12 -24.64
C THR A 440 -1.18 5.65 -25.92
N LEU A 441 -1.62 4.39 -25.96
CA LEU A 441 -2.34 3.85 -27.12
C LEU A 441 -3.65 4.59 -27.37
N HIS A 442 -4.51 4.74 -26.37
CA HIS A 442 -5.82 5.35 -26.55
C HIS A 442 -5.75 6.85 -26.78
N GLU A 443 -5.00 7.59 -25.95
CA GLU A 443 -5.01 9.05 -25.98
C GLU A 443 -4.10 9.62 -27.08
N TYR A 444 -2.91 9.01 -27.31
CA TYR A 444 -1.93 9.58 -28.24
C TYR A 444 -1.91 8.90 -29.62
N PHE A 445 -2.17 7.58 -29.69
CA PHE A 445 -2.20 6.92 -30.99
C PHE A 445 -3.61 6.82 -31.58
N MET A 446 -4.62 6.53 -30.78
CA MET A 446 -6.02 6.51 -31.27
C MET A 446 -6.66 7.90 -31.24
N GLY A 447 -6.06 8.87 -30.56
CA GLY A 447 -6.58 10.24 -30.44
C GLY A 447 -7.90 10.32 -29.68
N GLN A 448 -8.11 9.41 -28.73
CA GLN A 448 -9.33 9.25 -27.93
C GLN A 448 -9.02 9.53 -26.46
N ARG A 449 -9.19 10.77 -26.01
CA ARG A 449 -9.05 11.11 -24.61
C ARG A 449 -10.21 10.53 -23.81
N ARG A 450 -9.89 9.80 -22.74
CA ARG A 450 -10.89 9.29 -21.81
C ARG A 450 -11.50 10.44 -21.01
N PRO A 451 -12.82 10.47 -20.79
CA PRO A 451 -13.42 11.45 -19.90
C PRO A 451 -12.81 11.34 -18.49
N MET A 452 -12.48 12.47 -17.91
CA MET A 452 -12.09 12.55 -16.49
C MET A 452 -13.30 12.17 -15.63
N ILE A 453 -13.04 11.39 -14.59
CA ILE A 453 -14.03 11.07 -13.55
C ILE A 453 -13.49 11.55 -12.19
N ASP A 454 -14.37 11.67 -11.22
CA ASP A 454 -14.06 12.16 -9.87
C ASP A 454 -12.87 11.42 -9.21
N LEU A 455 -12.85 10.09 -9.28
CA LEU A 455 -11.74 9.28 -8.75
C LEU A 455 -10.42 9.52 -9.48
N MET A 456 -10.45 9.79 -10.79
CA MET A 456 -9.24 10.14 -11.55
C MET A 456 -8.75 11.55 -11.21
N ALA A 457 -9.66 12.49 -11.00
CA ALA A 457 -9.33 13.84 -10.55
C ALA A 457 -8.70 13.82 -9.16
N TRP A 458 -9.25 13.02 -8.23
CA TRP A 458 -8.67 12.80 -6.92
C TRP A 458 -7.26 12.19 -7.02
N ASN A 459 -7.04 11.18 -7.87
CA ASN A 459 -5.70 10.60 -8.10
C ASN A 459 -4.66 11.61 -8.62
N ALA A 460 -5.11 12.68 -9.26
CA ALA A 460 -4.24 13.76 -9.73
C ALA A 460 -3.96 14.82 -8.64
N ASP A 461 -4.61 14.71 -7.48
CA ASP A 461 -4.47 15.65 -6.36
C ASP A 461 -3.55 15.06 -5.28
N THR A 462 -2.27 14.93 -5.63
CA THR A 462 -1.24 14.31 -4.80
C THR A 462 -0.80 15.22 -3.65
N THR A 463 -0.23 14.62 -2.60
CA THR A 463 0.36 15.31 -1.45
C THR A 463 1.83 14.97 -1.31
N HIS A 464 2.56 15.76 -0.55
CA HIS A 464 3.93 15.48 -0.14
C HIS A 464 3.98 14.64 1.14
N MET A 465 5.14 14.03 1.41
CA MET A 465 5.37 13.29 2.65
C MET A 465 6.63 13.83 3.35
N PRO A 466 6.58 14.18 4.64
CA PRO A 466 7.76 14.62 5.39
C PRO A 466 8.88 13.56 5.35
N TYR A 467 10.11 14.01 5.25
CA TYR A 467 11.30 13.14 5.19
C TYR A 467 11.30 12.09 6.31
N ARG A 468 11.17 12.53 7.57
CA ARG A 468 11.24 11.62 8.72
C ARG A 468 10.08 10.62 8.74
N MET A 469 8.85 11.09 8.57
CA MET A 469 7.67 10.22 8.58
C MET A 469 7.75 9.17 7.47
N HIS A 470 8.17 9.56 6.25
CA HIS A 470 8.27 8.62 5.13
C HIS A 470 9.39 7.59 5.34
N SER A 471 10.55 8.01 5.86
CA SER A 471 11.63 7.11 6.22
C SER A 471 11.21 6.11 7.31
N GLU A 472 10.57 6.58 8.39
CA GLU A 472 10.03 5.72 9.45
C GLU A 472 8.97 4.74 8.90
N TYR A 473 8.09 5.19 8.03
CA TYR A 473 7.08 4.36 7.37
C TYR A 473 7.70 3.21 6.58
N LEU A 474 8.69 3.51 5.72
CA LEU A 474 9.33 2.48 4.90
C LEU A 474 10.21 1.54 5.72
N ARG A 475 10.99 2.06 6.68
CA ARG A 475 11.88 1.24 7.50
C ARG A 475 11.12 0.36 8.48
N ASN A 476 10.27 0.96 9.30
CA ASN A 476 9.66 0.25 10.41
C ASN A 476 8.51 -0.67 9.98
N LEU A 477 7.77 -0.31 8.89
CA LEU A 477 6.68 -1.16 8.42
C LEU A 477 7.12 -2.08 7.29
N TYR A 478 7.70 -1.55 6.19
CA TYR A 478 8.02 -2.40 5.04
C TYR A 478 9.30 -3.22 5.20
N LEU A 479 10.38 -2.62 5.76
CA LEU A 479 11.66 -3.31 5.88
C LEU A 479 11.69 -4.25 7.10
N ASN A 480 11.29 -3.73 8.27
CA ASN A 480 11.38 -4.45 9.54
C ASN A 480 10.07 -5.15 9.94
N ASN A 481 8.92 -4.67 9.44
CA ASN A 481 7.58 -5.13 9.84
C ASN A 481 7.32 -5.01 11.36
N ASP A 482 7.86 -3.95 12.00
CA ASP A 482 7.90 -3.78 13.46
C ASP A 482 6.50 -3.84 14.12
N LEU A 483 5.44 -3.44 13.39
CA LEU A 483 4.07 -3.48 13.91
C LEU A 483 3.57 -4.92 14.10
N ALA A 484 3.77 -5.77 13.11
CA ALA A 484 3.35 -7.17 13.18
C ALA A 484 4.26 -8.01 14.10
N GLU A 485 5.56 -7.65 14.17
CA GLU A 485 6.54 -8.32 15.02
C GLU A 485 6.47 -7.87 16.50
N GLY A 486 5.61 -6.87 16.84
CA GLY A 486 5.46 -6.35 18.19
C GLY A 486 6.64 -5.49 18.66
N ASN A 487 7.42 -4.96 17.73
CA ASN A 487 8.59 -4.10 18.00
C ASN A 487 8.28 -2.61 17.90
N TRP A 488 7.07 -2.23 17.42
CA TRP A 488 6.71 -0.83 17.30
C TRP A 488 6.61 -0.14 18.65
N LEU A 489 7.25 1.03 18.76
CA LEU A 489 7.29 1.80 20.00
C LEU A 489 6.33 2.99 19.94
N VAL A 490 5.54 3.15 20.99
CA VAL A 490 4.75 4.36 21.28
C VAL A 490 5.09 4.82 22.69
N ASP A 491 5.52 6.06 22.84
CA ASP A 491 5.99 6.64 24.12
C ASP A 491 7.08 5.79 24.80
N GLY A 492 7.99 5.24 23.97
CA GLY A 492 9.11 4.40 24.42
C GLY A 492 8.73 2.99 24.90
N LYS A 493 7.47 2.57 24.72
CA LYS A 493 6.97 1.24 25.08
C LYS A 493 6.45 0.53 23.83
N THR A 494 6.67 -0.77 23.78
CA THR A 494 6.14 -1.60 22.70
C THR A 494 4.61 -1.65 22.74
N ILE A 495 4.00 -1.79 21.56
CA ILE A 495 2.57 -2.05 21.40
C ILE A 495 2.36 -3.41 20.74
N ALA A 496 1.22 -4.03 21.01
CA ALA A 496 0.81 -5.27 20.38
C ALA A 496 -0.62 -5.15 19.86
N LEU A 497 -0.86 -5.55 18.62
CA LEU A 497 -2.20 -5.57 18.05
C LEU A 497 -3.12 -6.57 18.75
N THR A 498 -2.54 -7.58 19.40
CA THR A 498 -3.25 -8.53 20.27
C THR A 498 -3.91 -7.90 21.49
N ASP A 499 -3.50 -6.69 21.89
CA ASP A 499 -4.13 -5.98 23.02
C ASP A 499 -5.49 -5.37 22.67
N ILE A 500 -5.76 -5.16 21.38
CA ILE A 500 -7.02 -4.62 20.90
C ILE A 500 -8.15 -5.60 21.22
N ARG A 501 -9.23 -5.09 21.85
CA ARG A 501 -10.45 -5.86 22.21
C ARG A 501 -11.69 -5.37 21.47
N ALA A 502 -11.65 -4.15 20.94
CA ALA A 502 -12.76 -3.58 20.18
C ALA A 502 -13.08 -4.45 18.96
N PRO A 503 -14.35 -4.71 18.63
CA PRO A 503 -14.73 -5.45 17.44
C PRO A 503 -14.27 -4.72 16.17
N MET A 504 -13.82 -5.50 15.18
CA MET A 504 -13.22 -4.97 13.95
C MET A 504 -14.06 -5.33 12.72
N PHE A 505 -14.20 -4.36 11.79
CA PHE A 505 -14.70 -4.59 10.43
C PHE A 505 -13.59 -4.30 9.42
N VAL A 506 -13.14 -5.30 8.71
CA VAL A 506 -11.94 -5.19 7.87
C VAL A 506 -12.29 -5.47 6.41
N VAL A 507 -12.00 -4.51 5.54
CA VAL A 507 -12.31 -4.60 4.10
C VAL A 507 -11.02 -4.76 3.30
N GLY A 508 -10.90 -5.89 2.61
CA GLY A 508 -9.90 -6.12 1.57
C GLY A 508 -10.50 -5.96 0.18
N THR A 509 -9.67 -5.64 -0.82
CA THR A 509 -10.10 -5.53 -2.21
C THR A 509 -9.37 -6.56 -3.09
N ILE A 510 -10.12 -7.33 -3.90
CA ILE A 510 -9.62 -8.55 -4.57
C ILE A 510 -8.47 -8.28 -5.57
N ARG A 511 -8.42 -7.08 -6.15
CA ARG A 511 -7.40 -6.67 -7.14
C ARG A 511 -6.52 -5.55 -6.60
N ASP A 512 -6.23 -5.59 -5.31
CA ASP A 512 -5.36 -4.62 -4.66
C ASP A 512 -3.89 -4.99 -4.87
N HIS A 513 -3.14 -4.06 -5.41
CA HIS A 513 -1.68 -4.16 -5.61
C HIS A 513 -0.90 -3.30 -4.62
N VAL A 514 -1.60 -2.44 -3.85
CA VAL A 514 -1.03 -1.57 -2.81
C VAL A 514 -1.13 -2.26 -1.45
N SER A 515 -2.33 -2.76 -1.12
CA SER A 515 -2.62 -3.48 0.12
C SER A 515 -3.26 -4.84 -0.23
N PRO A 516 -2.49 -5.83 -0.66
CA PRO A 516 -3.03 -7.13 -1.06
C PRO A 516 -3.94 -7.71 0.01
N TRP A 517 -5.14 -8.15 -0.37
CA TRP A 517 -6.16 -8.56 0.59
C TRP A 517 -5.71 -9.71 1.51
N ARG A 518 -4.77 -10.57 1.06
CA ARG A 518 -4.18 -11.61 1.90
C ARG A 518 -3.32 -11.03 3.02
N SER A 519 -2.61 -9.93 2.75
CA SER A 519 -1.89 -9.18 3.78
C SER A 519 -2.86 -8.50 4.75
N VAL A 520 -3.93 -7.87 4.24
CA VAL A 520 -5.00 -7.28 5.06
C VAL A 520 -5.69 -8.34 5.92
N TYR A 521 -5.89 -9.56 5.39
CA TYR A 521 -6.51 -10.68 6.09
C TYR A 521 -5.71 -11.17 7.31
N LYS A 522 -4.38 -10.94 7.34
CA LYS A 522 -3.51 -11.33 8.46
C LYS A 522 -3.87 -10.67 9.79
N ILE A 523 -4.71 -9.64 9.79
CA ILE A 523 -5.28 -9.07 11.02
C ILE A 523 -5.96 -10.14 11.90
N HIS A 524 -6.49 -11.21 11.31
CA HIS A 524 -7.04 -12.35 12.05
C HIS A 524 -6.01 -13.08 12.93
N LEU A 525 -4.73 -12.95 12.62
CA LEU A 525 -3.63 -13.52 13.41
C LEU A 525 -3.10 -12.50 14.41
N LEU A 526 -3.10 -11.21 14.04
CA LEU A 526 -2.48 -10.14 14.82
C LEU A 526 -3.42 -9.56 15.89
N ALA A 527 -4.74 -9.55 15.64
CA ALA A 527 -5.75 -9.13 16.62
C ALA A 527 -6.68 -10.32 16.94
N ALA A 528 -6.08 -11.47 17.29
CA ALA A 528 -6.79 -12.74 17.44
C ALA A 528 -7.87 -12.72 18.52
N ASP A 529 -7.71 -11.88 19.54
CA ASP A 529 -8.63 -11.74 20.67
C ASP A 529 -9.81 -10.77 20.39
N SER A 530 -9.86 -10.17 19.21
CA SER A 530 -10.99 -9.35 18.76
C SER A 530 -11.99 -10.15 17.91
N GLU A 531 -13.27 -9.77 17.97
CA GLU A 531 -14.22 -10.21 16.96
C GLU A 531 -13.92 -9.49 15.64
N ILE A 532 -13.67 -10.24 14.56
CA ILE A 532 -13.30 -9.68 13.27
C ILE A 532 -14.32 -10.08 12.20
N THR A 533 -15.00 -9.09 11.64
CA THR A 533 -15.80 -9.25 10.43
C THR A 533 -14.93 -8.88 9.24
N PHE A 534 -14.49 -9.86 8.45
CA PHE A 534 -13.71 -9.62 7.24
C PHE A 534 -14.61 -9.62 6.02
N LEU A 535 -14.44 -8.59 5.19
CA LEU A 535 -15.17 -8.41 3.94
C LEU A 535 -14.18 -8.26 2.78
N LEU A 536 -14.34 -9.09 1.74
CA LEU A 536 -13.56 -9.05 0.50
C LEU A 536 -14.43 -8.50 -0.62
N THR A 537 -14.15 -7.29 -1.10
CA THR A 537 -14.93 -6.65 -2.17
C THR A 537 -14.24 -6.74 -3.53
N SER A 538 -15.04 -6.72 -4.59
CA SER A 538 -14.56 -6.61 -5.96
C SER A 538 -13.96 -5.23 -6.23
N GLY A 539 -12.94 -5.15 -7.06
CA GLY A 539 -12.27 -3.89 -7.41
C GLY A 539 -10.80 -3.87 -7.02
N GLY A 540 -10.15 -2.74 -7.21
CA GLY A 540 -8.79 -2.45 -6.76
C GLY A 540 -8.82 -1.51 -5.55
N HIS A 541 -7.65 -1.08 -5.10
CA HIS A 541 -7.42 -0.33 -3.86
C HIS A 541 -8.44 0.79 -3.60
N ASN A 542 -8.58 1.73 -4.53
CA ASN A 542 -9.50 2.86 -4.40
C ASN A 542 -10.92 2.49 -4.85
N ALA A 543 -11.04 1.94 -6.06
CA ALA A 543 -12.34 1.65 -6.68
C ALA A 543 -13.13 0.51 -5.99
N GLY A 544 -12.49 -0.32 -5.18
CA GLY A 544 -13.17 -1.33 -4.34
C GLY A 544 -13.77 -0.70 -3.08
N ILE A 545 -13.13 0.33 -2.55
CA ILE A 545 -13.61 1.05 -1.36
C ILE A 545 -14.73 2.03 -1.73
N VAL A 546 -14.53 2.83 -2.79
CA VAL A 546 -15.59 3.69 -3.36
C VAL A 546 -16.55 2.82 -4.15
N SER A 547 -17.59 2.33 -3.48
CA SER A 547 -18.52 1.33 -3.99
C SER A 547 -19.96 1.65 -3.58
N GLU A 548 -20.45 2.78 -4.04
CA GLU A 548 -21.78 3.30 -3.74
C GLU A 548 -22.90 2.30 -4.08
N PRO A 549 -24.01 2.27 -3.33
CA PRO A 549 -25.17 1.46 -3.65
C PRO A 549 -25.69 1.73 -5.05
N GLY A 550 -26.04 0.68 -5.79
CA GLY A 550 -26.50 0.77 -7.19
C GLY A 550 -25.39 0.72 -8.24
N ARG A 551 -24.12 0.75 -7.86
CA ARG A 551 -23.00 0.57 -8.80
C ARG A 551 -22.99 -0.83 -9.39
N LYS A 552 -23.01 -0.90 -10.72
CA LYS A 552 -23.04 -2.18 -11.46
C LYS A 552 -21.72 -2.95 -11.32
N ASN A 553 -21.78 -4.28 -11.42
CA ASN A 553 -20.63 -5.18 -11.42
C ASN A 553 -19.80 -5.11 -10.12
N ARG A 554 -20.46 -4.87 -9.00
CA ARG A 554 -19.89 -4.96 -7.66
C ARG A 554 -20.35 -6.23 -6.97
N SER A 555 -19.48 -6.78 -6.16
CA SER A 555 -19.80 -7.94 -5.33
C SER A 555 -18.84 -8.01 -4.17
N TYR A 556 -19.25 -8.71 -3.11
CA TYR A 556 -18.42 -8.91 -1.93
C TYR A 556 -18.67 -10.30 -1.30
N GLN A 557 -17.78 -10.70 -0.43
CA GLN A 557 -17.89 -11.85 0.46
C GLN A 557 -17.65 -11.34 1.89
N VAL A 558 -18.43 -11.80 2.85
CA VAL A 558 -18.31 -11.35 4.24
C VAL A 558 -18.52 -12.50 5.21
N LYS A 559 -17.69 -12.56 6.26
CA LYS A 559 -17.82 -13.51 7.34
C LYS A 559 -17.20 -12.96 8.62
N THR A 560 -17.87 -13.15 9.73
CA THR A 560 -17.37 -12.83 11.07
C THR A 560 -16.66 -14.03 11.68
N LYS A 561 -15.54 -13.77 12.36
CA LYS A 561 -14.79 -14.70 13.18
C LYS A 561 -14.81 -14.19 14.62
N SER A 562 -15.30 -15.00 15.54
CA SER A 562 -15.18 -14.74 16.97
C SER A 562 -13.77 -15.11 17.47
N PRO A 563 -13.31 -14.59 18.62
CA PRO A 563 -12.00 -14.94 19.17
C PRO A 563 -11.78 -16.46 19.39
N THR A 564 -12.86 -17.18 19.69
CA THR A 564 -12.83 -18.65 19.93
C THR A 564 -12.86 -19.50 18.67
N ASP A 565 -13.15 -18.90 17.50
CA ASP A 565 -13.21 -19.63 16.24
C ASP A 565 -11.81 -19.94 15.72
N GLN A 566 -11.67 -21.09 15.05
CA GLN A 566 -10.42 -21.44 14.41
C GLN A 566 -10.10 -20.50 13.25
N TYR A 567 -8.81 -20.19 13.09
CA TYR A 567 -8.30 -19.48 11.92
C TYR A 567 -8.51 -20.29 10.65
N ALA A 568 -9.03 -19.68 9.62
CA ALA A 568 -9.10 -20.25 8.28
C ALA A 568 -8.03 -19.58 7.41
N ASP A 569 -7.36 -20.35 6.57
CA ASP A 569 -6.47 -19.83 5.53
C ASP A 569 -7.25 -18.91 4.58
N PRO A 570 -6.66 -17.81 4.08
CA PRO A 570 -7.38 -16.84 3.25
C PRO A 570 -8.00 -17.45 1.98
N ASP A 571 -7.33 -18.40 1.32
CA ASP A 571 -7.88 -19.03 0.12
C ASP A 571 -9.02 -20.00 0.47
N ALA A 572 -8.90 -20.73 1.56
CA ALA A 572 -9.98 -21.56 2.09
C ALA A 572 -11.18 -20.72 2.55
N TRP A 573 -10.93 -19.58 3.19
CA TRP A 573 -11.96 -18.61 3.56
C TRP A 573 -12.72 -18.08 2.33
N ALA A 574 -11.99 -17.64 1.30
CA ALA A 574 -12.58 -17.13 0.08
C ALA A 574 -13.39 -18.18 -0.69
N ALA A 575 -12.93 -19.44 -0.71
CA ALA A 575 -13.62 -20.55 -1.35
C ALA A 575 -14.92 -20.94 -0.60
N ALA A 576 -14.92 -20.84 0.73
CA ALA A 576 -16.04 -21.24 1.59
C ALA A 576 -17.09 -20.13 1.81
N THR A 577 -16.75 -18.87 1.56
CA THR A 577 -17.63 -17.74 1.86
C THR A 577 -18.48 -17.38 0.63
N PRO A 578 -19.81 -17.36 0.72
CA PRO A 578 -20.68 -17.04 -0.40
C PRO A 578 -20.46 -15.62 -0.92
N ARG A 579 -20.50 -15.48 -2.24
CA ARG A 579 -20.44 -14.18 -2.91
C ARG A 579 -21.82 -13.54 -2.94
N GLN A 580 -21.89 -12.26 -2.62
CA GLN A 580 -23.07 -11.42 -2.68
C GLN A 580 -22.86 -10.33 -3.76
N GLU A 581 -23.91 -9.99 -4.49
CA GLU A 581 -23.86 -8.95 -5.52
C GLU A 581 -24.22 -7.59 -4.93
N GLY A 582 -23.58 -6.52 -5.41
CA GLY A 582 -23.82 -5.14 -5.04
C GLY A 582 -22.74 -4.50 -4.20
N SER A 583 -23.09 -3.35 -3.62
CA SER A 583 -22.22 -2.56 -2.76
C SER A 583 -22.10 -3.20 -1.37
N TRP A 584 -20.91 -3.13 -0.80
CA TRP A 584 -20.64 -3.56 0.58
C TRP A 584 -21.02 -2.51 1.63
N TRP A 585 -21.27 -1.25 1.26
CA TRP A 585 -21.61 -0.17 2.20
C TRP A 585 -22.83 -0.48 3.07
N PRO A 586 -23.95 -1.03 2.54
CA PRO A 586 -25.10 -1.42 3.37
C PRO A 586 -24.76 -2.47 4.42
N GLU A 587 -23.91 -3.45 4.11
CA GLU A 587 -23.47 -4.47 5.05
C GLU A 587 -22.68 -3.86 6.22
N TRP A 588 -21.76 -2.95 5.93
CA TRP A 588 -21.00 -2.24 6.95
C TRP A 588 -21.87 -1.34 7.81
N VAL A 589 -22.79 -0.59 7.22
CA VAL A 589 -23.75 0.24 7.98
C VAL A 589 -24.59 -0.64 8.91
N SER A 590 -25.12 -1.77 8.43
CA SER A 590 -25.85 -2.71 9.29
C SER A 590 -24.99 -3.27 10.44
N TRP A 591 -23.68 -3.47 10.20
CA TRP A 591 -22.74 -3.88 11.23
C TRP A 591 -22.52 -2.79 12.28
N LEU A 592 -22.43 -1.51 11.89
CA LEU A 592 -22.35 -0.36 12.79
C LEU A 592 -23.64 -0.20 13.61
N GLU A 593 -24.81 -0.25 12.97
CA GLU A 593 -26.13 -0.11 13.63
C GLU A 593 -26.34 -1.13 14.75
N LYS A 594 -25.89 -2.38 14.53
CA LYS A 594 -25.95 -3.43 15.57
C LYS A 594 -25.07 -3.16 16.79
N ARG A 595 -24.14 -2.22 16.69
CA ARG A 595 -23.19 -1.83 17.74
C ARG A 595 -23.43 -0.43 18.26
N SER A 596 -24.47 0.22 17.75
CA SER A 596 -24.90 1.55 18.16
C SER A 596 -26.15 1.48 19.02
N SER A 597 -26.32 2.48 19.88
CA SER A 597 -27.47 2.67 20.76
C SER A 597 -28.66 3.26 20.00
N GLU A 598 -29.79 3.43 20.66
CA GLU A 598 -30.98 4.04 20.08
C GLU A 598 -30.72 5.50 19.65
N PRO A 599 -31.33 5.95 18.54
CA PRO A 599 -31.11 7.29 18.00
C PRO A 599 -31.51 8.41 18.95
N VAL A 600 -30.69 9.46 18.97
CA VAL A 600 -30.87 10.67 19.77
C VAL A 600 -30.81 11.92 18.87
N PRO A 601 -31.23 13.12 19.35
CA PRO A 601 -31.00 14.36 18.62
C PRO A 601 -29.50 14.57 18.29
N PRO A 602 -29.17 15.10 17.11
CA PRO A 602 -27.78 15.30 16.72
C PRO A 602 -27.04 16.29 17.64
N PRO A 603 -25.74 16.11 17.87
CA PRO A 603 -24.95 17.05 18.66
C PRO A 603 -24.80 18.38 17.94
N HIS A 604 -24.55 19.44 18.72
CA HIS A 604 -24.20 20.74 18.14
C HIS A 604 -22.90 20.66 17.33
N MET A 605 -22.77 21.61 16.38
CA MET A 605 -21.53 21.75 15.61
C MET A 605 -20.44 22.37 16.49
N GLY A 606 -19.37 21.59 16.74
CA GLY A 606 -18.32 21.93 17.68
C GLY A 606 -18.73 21.83 19.15
N ALA A 607 -17.77 22.18 20.02
CA ALA A 607 -17.96 22.25 21.49
C ALA A 607 -17.25 23.50 22.03
N PRO A 608 -17.82 24.71 21.87
CA PRO A 608 -17.17 25.97 22.26
C PRO A 608 -16.77 26.01 23.74
N ALA A 609 -17.57 25.42 24.63
CA ALA A 609 -17.29 25.35 26.06
C ALA A 609 -16.00 24.54 26.37
N ALA A 610 -15.59 23.62 25.48
CA ALA A 610 -14.39 22.84 25.56
C ALA A 610 -13.26 23.37 24.64
N GLY A 611 -13.44 24.54 24.01
CA GLY A 611 -12.47 25.17 23.13
C GLY A 611 -12.55 24.77 21.65
N TYR A 612 -13.47 23.89 21.27
CA TYR A 612 -13.65 23.44 19.89
C TYR A 612 -14.72 24.26 19.18
N ASN A 613 -14.33 25.46 18.72
CA ASN A 613 -15.22 26.37 18.00
C ASN A 613 -15.35 26.01 16.54
N VAL A 614 -16.47 26.36 15.91
CA VAL A 614 -16.60 26.37 14.45
C VAL A 614 -15.62 27.39 13.87
N LEU A 615 -14.70 26.95 13.01
CA LEU A 615 -13.63 27.74 12.44
C LEU A 615 -13.91 28.15 10.99
N ALA A 616 -14.51 27.26 10.21
CA ALA A 616 -14.82 27.44 8.79
C ALA A 616 -15.87 26.44 8.33
N ASP A 617 -16.37 26.60 7.11
CA ASP A 617 -17.17 25.58 6.45
C ASP A 617 -16.28 24.43 5.92
N ALA A 618 -16.81 23.20 5.88
CA ALA A 618 -16.18 22.12 5.13
C ALA A 618 -16.12 22.49 3.62
N PRO A 619 -15.08 22.08 2.90
CA PRO A 619 -14.02 21.15 3.27
C PRO A 619 -12.81 21.77 3.98
N GLY A 620 -12.89 23.01 4.44
CA GLY A 620 -11.81 23.72 5.10
C GLY A 620 -10.76 24.25 4.11
N THR A 621 -9.54 24.48 4.60
CA THR A 621 -8.47 25.11 3.82
C THR A 621 -7.30 24.16 3.53
N TYR A 622 -7.04 23.16 4.38
CA TYR A 622 -5.88 22.27 4.20
C TYR A 622 -5.96 21.43 2.94
N VAL A 623 -7.16 21.09 2.51
CA VAL A 623 -7.40 20.35 1.26
C VAL A 623 -7.05 21.15 0.00
N LEU A 624 -7.05 22.49 0.08
CA LEU A 624 -6.81 23.39 -1.07
C LEU A 624 -5.32 23.62 -1.39
N HIS A 625 -4.42 23.23 -0.50
CA HIS A 625 -2.97 23.48 -0.61
C HIS A 625 -2.14 22.24 -0.83
#